data_6fbf867920953209aada94dfbd946a42
#
_entry.id   6fbf867920953209aada94dfbd946a42
#
_cell.length_a   1.000
_cell.length_b   1.000
_cell.length_c   1.000
_cell.angle_alpha   90.00
_cell.angle_beta   90.00
_cell.angle_gamma   90.00
#
_symmetry.space_group_name_H-M   'P 1'
#
loop_
_entity.id
_entity.type
_entity.pdbx_description
1 polymer ?
#
loop_
_entity_poly.entity_id
_entity_poly.type
_entity_poly.pdbx_seq_one_letter_code
_entity_poly.pdbx_strand_id
1 'polypeptide(L)'
;MANVGYPAAVLEMDEVQGTARTFGFEVAKLEIRRPEDIAPAFEALKGPAEVLYVCSDPLVNANRIRINTLALVARLPTSYANREYVDAGGLMSYGPNFADLFRRSAELVDKVLRGTKPADIPVEQPTKFELVINLKTAKALGLDVPATCLPAPTK
;
A
#
# COMPACT_ATOMS: atom_id res chain seq x y z
N MET A 1 0.26 9.93 -0.60
CA MET A 1 -0.65 10.32 -1.72
C MET A 1 -1.98 9.65 -1.51
N ALA A 2 -3.08 10.38 -1.67
CA ALA A 2 -4.42 9.84 -1.52
C ALA A 2 -5.40 10.48 -2.50
N ASN A 3 -6.36 9.68 -2.97
CA ASN A 3 -7.53 10.17 -3.69
C ASN A 3 -8.55 10.71 -2.69
N VAL A 4 -8.64 12.03 -2.57
CA VAL A 4 -9.56 12.68 -1.64
C VAL A 4 -11.04 12.62 -2.09
N GLY A 5 -11.30 12.08 -3.28
CA GLY A 5 -12.65 11.70 -3.73
C GLY A 5 -13.12 10.33 -3.22
N TYR A 6 -12.23 9.56 -2.56
CA TYR A 6 -12.52 8.22 -2.05
C TYR A 6 -12.46 8.20 -0.52
N PRO A 7 -13.61 8.09 0.19
CA PRO A 7 -13.66 8.25 1.65
C PRO A 7 -12.71 7.34 2.42
N ALA A 8 -12.53 6.07 1.99
CA ALA A 8 -11.62 5.15 2.67
C ALA A 8 -10.16 5.59 2.58
N ALA A 9 -9.72 6.17 1.43
CA ALA A 9 -8.37 6.70 1.29
C ALA A 9 -8.14 7.95 2.14
N VAL A 10 -9.19 8.75 2.39
CA VAL A 10 -9.12 9.91 3.30
C VAL A 10 -8.93 9.43 4.73
N LEU A 11 -9.70 8.43 5.18
CA LEU A 11 -9.54 7.84 6.52
C LEU A 11 -8.15 7.23 6.69
N GLU A 12 -7.68 6.46 5.72
CA GLU A 12 -6.33 5.87 5.73
C GLU A 12 -5.25 6.96 5.83
N MET A 13 -5.38 8.05 5.07
CA MET A 13 -4.44 9.17 5.12
C MET A 13 -4.43 9.87 6.49
N ASP A 14 -5.58 10.03 7.12
CA ASP A 14 -5.68 10.65 8.45
C ASP A 14 -5.05 9.76 9.53
N GLU A 15 -5.24 8.44 9.47
CA GLU A 15 -4.58 7.46 10.35
C GLU A 15 -3.06 7.46 10.16
N VAL A 16 -2.58 7.46 8.91
CA VAL A 16 -1.15 7.57 8.59
C VAL A 16 -0.57 8.86 9.16
N GLN A 17 -1.26 9.99 8.99
CA GLN A 17 -0.81 11.28 9.52
C GLN A 17 -0.78 11.28 11.06
N GLY A 18 -1.80 10.71 11.71
CA GLY A 18 -1.84 10.57 13.15
C GLY A 18 -0.67 9.74 13.68
N THR A 19 -0.45 8.58 13.09
CA THR A 19 0.63 7.66 13.44
C THR A 19 2.02 8.29 13.20
N ALA A 20 2.23 8.91 12.04
CA ALA A 20 3.50 9.56 11.70
C ALA A 20 3.91 10.62 12.73
N ARG A 21 2.95 11.43 13.21
CA ARG A 21 3.21 12.42 14.27
C ARG A 21 3.72 11.78 15.57
N THR A 22 3.23 10.60 15.95
CA THR A 22 3.68 9.92 17.17
C THR A 22 5.13 9.46 17.08
N PHE A 23 5.64 9.26 15.86
CA PHE A 23 7.03 8.92 15.56
C PHE A 23 7.89 10.12 15.19
N GLY A 24 7.35 11.35 15.25
CA GLY A 24 8.10 12.58 14.95
C GLY A 24 8.31 12.82 13.45
N PHE A 25 7.53 12.18 12.57
CA PHE A 25 7.59 12.42 11.12
C PHE A 25 6.67 13.57 10.70
N GLU A 26 7.15 14.40 9.79
CA GLU A 26 6.32 15.37 9.08
C GLU A 26 5.64 14.73 7.87
N VAL A 27 4.36 15.03 7.67
CA VAL A 27 3.56 14.48 6.56
C VAL A 27 3.08 15.59 5.65
N ALA A 28 3.58 15.61 4.42
CA ALA A 28 3.03 16.41 3.32
C ALA A 28 1.93 15.60 2.61
N LYS A 29 0.71 16.15 2.54
CA LYS A 29 -0.40 15.50 1.84
C LYS A 29 -0.31 15.75 0.34
N LEU A 30 -0.25 14.68 -0.45
CA LEU A 30 -0.41 14.72 -1.90
C LEU A 30 -1.84 14.27 -2.23
N GLU A 31 -2.70 15.24 -2.52
CA GLU A 31 -4.11 15.00 -2.81
C GLU A 31 -4.34 14.91 -4.32
N ILE A 32 -5.05 13.88 -4.75
CA ILE A 32 -5.47 13.69 -6.14
C ILE A 32 -6.97 13.39 -6.17
N ARG A 33 -7.63 13.67 -7.30
CA ARG A 33 -9.04 13.30 -7.56
C ARG A 33 -9.21 12.58 -8.88
N ARG A 34 -8.25 12.74 -9.80
CA ARG A 34 -8.26 12.19 -11.16
C ARG A 34 -6.83 11.90 -11.64
N PRO A 35 -6.65 11.09 -12.68
CA PRO A 35 -5.32 10.69 -13.16
C PRO A 35 -4.41 11.87 -13.51
N GLU A 36 -4.98 12.97 -14.00
CA GLU A 36 -4.24 14.16 -14.42
C GLU A 36 -3.55 14.87 -13.24
N ASP A 37 -4.07 14.71 -12.03
CA ASP A 37 -3.55 15.34 -10.82
C ASP A 37 -2.23 14.67 -10.34
N ILE A 38 -1.93 13.44 -10.80
CA ILE A 38 -0.80 12.65 -10.29
C ILE A 38 0.54 13.34 -10.57
N ALA A 39 0.83 13.72 -11.82
CA ALA A 39 2.11 14.34 -12.14
C ALA A 39 2.27 15.72 -11.47
N PRO A 40 1.29 16.64 -11.49
CA PRO A 40 1.34 17.87 -10.74
C PRO A 40 1.56 17.68 -9.23
N ALA A 41 1.01 16.61 -8.63
CA ALA A 41 1.24 16.32 -7.22
C ALA A 41 2.73 16.02 -6.92
N PHE A 42 3.42 15.32 -7.81
CA PHE A 42 4.87 15.11 -7.68
C PHE A 42 5.67 16.41 -7.89
N GLU A 43 5.27 17.25 -8.85
CA GLU A 43 5.90 18.55 -9.09
C GLU A 43 5.71 19.54 -7.93
N ALA A 44 4.57 19.42 -7.21
CA ALA A 44 4.25 20.23 -6.05
C ALA A 44 5.02 19.84 -4.78
N LEU A 45 5.73 18.71 -4.77
CA LEU A 45 6.58 18.29 -3.67
C LEU A 45 7.68 19.33 -3.44
N LYS A 46 7.46 20.20 -2.44
CA LYS A 46 8.43 21.20 -2.00
C LYS A 46 9.24 20.64 -0.85
N GLY A 47 10.54 20.49 -1.06
CA GLY A 47 11.47 20.03 -0.03
C GLY A 47 11.81 18.52 -0.14
N PRO A 48 12.71 18.05 0.71
CA PRO A 48 13.17 16.67 0.69
C PRO A 48 12.13 15.76 1.31
N ALA A 49 11.26 15.16 0.48
CA ALA A 49 10.47 14.01 0.93
C ALA A 49 11.37 12.77 0.93
N GLU A 50 11.36 11.99 2.01
CA GLU A 50 12.21 10.80 2.17
C GLU A 50 11.49 9.52 1.76
N VAL A 51 10.15 9.51 1.82
CA VAL A 51 9.30 8.35 1.48
C VAL A 51 7.93 8.81 0.99
N LEU A 52 7.36 8.06 0.07
CA LEU A 52 6.00 8.24 -0.41
C LEU A 52 5.12 7.07 0.07
N TYR A 53 4.21 7.35 1.00
CA TYR A 53 3.13 6.43 1.31
C TYR A 53 1.95 6.68 0.37
N VAL A 54 1.37 5.63 -0.21
CA VAL A 54 0.27 5.72 -1.16
C VAL A 54 -0.92 4.94 -0.65
N CYS A 55 -2.01 5.65 -0.33
CA CYS A 55 -3.26 5.05 0.10
C CYS A 55 -3.91 4.25 -1.03
N SER A 56 -4.54 3.15 -0.65
CA SER A 56 -5.12 2.22 -1.62
C SER A 56 -6.51 2.67 -2.06
N ASP A 57 -6.70 2.87 -3.36
CA ASP A 57 -8.01 3.13 -3.99
C ASP A 57 -8.01 2.73 -5.47
N PRO A 58 -9.19 2.64 -6.12
CA PRO A 58 -9.30 2.24 -7.52
C PRO A 58 -8.53 3.16 -8.50
N LEU A 59 -8.50 4.49 -8.26
CA LEU A 59 -7.79 5.44 -9.11
C LEU A 59 -6.28 5.21 -9.04
N VAL A 60 -5.76 5.11 -7.82
CA VAL A 60 -4.34 4.84 -7.57
C VAL A 60 -3.94 3.48 -8.14
N ASN A 61 -4.77 2.45 -7.92
CA ASN A 61 -4.50 1.11 -8.44
C ASN A 61 -4.44 1.09 -9.98
N ALA A 62 -5.36 1.77 -10.65
CA ALA A 62 -5.34 1.87 -12.13
C ALA A 62 -4.10 2.61 -12.64
N ASN A 63 -3.52 3.51 -11.86
CA ASN A 63 -2.36 4.33 -12.23
C ASN A 63 -1.05 3.90 -11.55
N ARG A 64 -1.00 2.73 -10.92
CA ARG A 64 0.14 2.28 -10.10
C ARG A 64 1.48 2.28 -10.82
N ILE A 65 1.52 1.90 -12.10
CA ILE A 65 2.74 1.93 -12.91
C ILE A 65 3.24 3.37 -13.08
N ARG A 66 2.34 4.30 -13.39
CA ARG A 66 2.67 5.72 -13.56
C ARG A 66 3.18 6.34 -12.26
N ILE A 67 2.52 6.05 -11.13
CA ILE A 67 2.93 6.53 -9.81
C ILE A 67 4.32 5.99 -9.45
N ASN A 68 4.57 4.69 -9.63
CA ASN A 68 5.88 4.07 -9.38
C ASN A 68 6.97 4.67 -10.26
N THR A 69 6.68 4.94 -11.54
CA THR A 69 7.64 5.55 -12.46
C THR A 69 8.01 6.97 -12.00
N LEU A 70 7.02 7.79 -11.65
CA LEU A 70 7.26 9.14 -11.16
C LEU A 70 8.00 9.16 -9.83
N ALA A 71 7.66 8.26 -8.91
CA ALA A 71 8.36 8.10 -7.64
C ALA A 71 9.83 7.70 -7.85
N LEU A 72 10.10 6.76 -8.76
CA LEU A 72 11.48 6.35 -9.09
C LEU A 72 12.29 7.49 -9.70
N VAL A 73 11.70 8.26 -10.62
CA VAL A 73 12.33 9.46 -11.20
C VAL A 73 12.63 10.50 -10.13
N ALA A 74 11.71 10.71 -9.18
CA ALA A 74 11.89 11.59 -8.04
C ALA A 74 12.80 11.01 -6.94
N ARG A 75 13.34 9.79 -7.10
CA ARG A 75 14.12 9.05 -6.12
C ARG A 75 13.41 8.85 -4.78
N LEU A 76 12.08 8.74 -4.80
CA LEU A 76 11.26 8.53 -3.62
C LEU A 76 11.00 7.03 -3.40
N PRO A 77 11.48 6.44 -2.30
CA PRO A 77 11.04 5.14 -1.83
C PRO A 77 9.53 5.13 -1.64
N THR A 78 8.86 4.07 -2.07
CA THR A 78 7.40 3.96 -1.97
C THR A 78 6.97 2.87 -1.00
N SER A 79 5.89 3.12 -0.24
CA SER A 79 5.27 2.15 0.65
C SER A 79 3.77 2.05 0.36
N TYR A 80 3.26 0.82 0.35
CA TYR A 80 1.89 0.46 0.00
C TYR A 80 1.31 -0.56 0.99
N ALA A 81 -0.02 -0.70 1.01
CA ALA A 81 -0.68 -1.80 1.70
C ALA A 81 -0.72 -3.09 0.87
N ASN A 82 -0.66 -3.02 -0.46
CA ASN A 82 -0.92 -4.14 -1.36
C ASN A 82 0.31 -4.52 -2.20
N ARG A 83 0.53 -5.82 -2.34
CA ARG A 83 1.64 -6.42 -3.10
C ARG A 83 1.66 -6.00 -4.58
N GLU A 84 0.48 -5.85 -5.21
CA GLU A 84 0.36 -5.54 -6.64
C GLU A 84 1.07 -4.23 -7.04
N TYR A 85 1.25 -3.32 -6.11
CA TYR A 85 2.03 -2.10 -6.36
C TYR A 85 3.52 -2.37 -6.44
N VAL A 86 4.01 -3.31 -5.63
CA VAL A 86 5.42 -3.75 -5.64
C VAL A 86 5.72 -4.53 -6.92
N ASP A 87 4.82 -5.42 -7.35
CA ASP A 87 4.91 -6.15 -8.62
C ASP A 87 4.90 -5.19 -9.83
N ALA A 88 4.27 -4.02 -9.68
CA ALA A 88 4.27 -2.94 -10.67
C ALA A 88 5.47 -1.97 -10.57
N GLY A 89 6.52 -2.31 -9.78
CA GLY A 89 7.74 -1.52 -9.66
C GLY A 89 7.88 -0.67 -8.41
N GLY A 90 6.91 -0.68 -7.49
CA GLY A 90 7.02 -0.05 -6.18
C GLY A 90 8.11 -0.68 -5.31
N LEU A 91 8.55 0.03 -4.26
CA LEU A 91 9.63 -0.46 -3.41
C LEU A 91 9.14 -1.52 -2.43
N MET A 92 8.14 -1.21 -1.62
CA MET A 92 7.69 -2.12 -0.59
C MET A 92 6.19 -2.07 -0.34
N SER A 93 5.66 -3.17 0.16
CA SER A 93 4.32 -3.22 0.73
C SER A 93 4.31 -4.00 2.03
N TYR A 94 3.44 -3.58 2.95
CA TYR A 94 3.11 -4.31 4.15
C TYR A 94 1.59 -4.32 4.32
N GLY A 95 0.99 -5.49 4.28
CA GLY A 95 -0.46 -5.61 4.35
C GLY A 95 -0.93 -7.06 4.43
N PRO A 96 -2.26 -7.27 4.47
CA PRO A 96 -2.84 -8.60 4.54
C PRO A 96 -2.55 -9.42 3.28
N ASN A 97 -2.36 -10.72 3.46
CA ASN A 97 -2.24 -11.66 2.34
C ASN A 97 -3.62 -11.87 1.70
N PHE A 98 -3.86 -11.24 0.55
CA PHE A 98 -5.15 -11.30 -0.15
C PHE A 98 -5.52 -12.71 -0.63
N ALA A 99 -4.55 -13.53 -1.01
CA ALA A 99 -4.83 -14.92 -1.40
C ALA A 99 -5.40 -15.72 -0.22
N ASP A 100 -4.91 -15.47 0.98
CA ASP A 100 -5.44 -16.07 2.21
C ASP A 100 -6.85 -15.55 2.55
N LEU A 101 -7.07 -14.24 2.37
CA LEU A 101 -8.40 -13.63 2.55
C LEU A 101 -9.44 -14.24 1.60
N PHE A 102 -9.11 -14.39 0.31
CA PHE A 102 -10.02 -15.01 -0.66
C PHE A 102 -10.30 -16.49 -0.33
N ARG A 103 -9.28 -17.24 0.12
CA ARG A 103 -9.50 -18.63 0.58
C ARG A 103 -10.45 -18.66 1.77
N ARG A 104 -10.22 -17.76 2.74
CA ARG A 104 -11.10 -17.67 3.91
C ARG A 104 -12.52 -17.24 3.54
N SER A 105 -12.68 -16.33 2.60
CA SER A 105 -13.99 -15.93 2.08
C SER A 105 -14.74 -17.11 1.45
N ALA A 106 -14.04 -18.00 0.72
CA ALA A 106 -14.66 -19.20 0.16
C ALA A 106 -15.19 -20.15 1.26
N GLU A 107 -14.47 -20.29 2.37
CA GLU A 107 -14.93 -21.07 3.53
C GLU A 107 -16.19 -20.47 4.16
N LEU A 108 -16.29 -19.13 4.24
CA LEU A 108 -17.47 -18.45 4.74
C LEU A 108 -18.68 -18.62 3.80
N VAL A 109 -18.44 -18.55 2.48
CA VAL A 109 -19.47 -18.83 1.47
C VAL A 109 -19.99 -20.26 1.59
N ASP A 110 -19.12 -21.27 1.76
CA ASP A 110 -19.52 -22.65 1.95
C ASP A 110 -20.44 -22.81 3.19
N LYS A 111 -20.13 -22.16 4.31
CA LYS A 111 -21.00 -22.16 5.51
C LYS A 111 -22.38 -21.59 5.21
N VAL A 112 -22.47 -20.47 4.48
CA VAL A 112 -23.75 -19.86 4.10
C VAL A 112 -24.55 -20.79 3.20
N LEU A 113 -23.91 -21.41 2.20
CA LEU A 113 -24.55 -22.35 1.29
C LEU A 113 -25.06 -23.61 1.99
N ARG A 114 -24.42 -24.01 3.09
CA ARG A 114 -24.89 -25.13 3.96
C ARG A 114 -25.96 -24.72 4.96
N GLY A 115 -26.44 -23.47 4.91
CA GLY A 115 -27.57 -23.00 5.70
C GLY A 115 -27.21 -22.22 6.95
N THR A 116 -25.93 -21.91 7.23
CA THR A 116 -25.57 -21.00 8.32
C THR A 116 -26.03 -19.59 7.97
N LYS A 117 -26.76 -18.95 8.86
CA LYS A 117 -27.19 -17.56 8.63
C LYS A 117 -25.99 -16.60 8.69
N PRO A 118 -25.89 -15.64 7.80
CA PRO A 118 -24.79 -14.65 7.83
C PRO A 118 -24.62 -13.93 9.17
N ALA A 119 -25.72 -13.68 9.88
CA ALA A 119 -25.72 -13.08 11.21
C ALA A 119 -25.05 -13.94 12.31
N ASP A 120 -24.98 -15.25 12.10
CA ASP A 120 -24.37 -16.20 13.04
C ASP A 120 -22.88 -16.45 12.73
N ILE A 121 -22.36 -15.83 11.65
CA ILE A 121 -20.95 -15.91 11.28
C ILE A 121 -20.19 -14.76 11.92
N PRO A 122 -19.19 -15.05 12.78
CA PRO A 122 -18.41 -13.99 13.41
C PRO A 122 -17.61 -13.19 12.38
N VAL A 123 -17.50 -11.88 12.59
CA VAL A 123 -16.59 -11.02 11.83
C VAL A 123 -15.16 -11.37 12.19
N GLU A 124 -14.37 -11.67 11.19
CA GLU A 124 -12.95 -12.03 11.34
C GLU A 124 -12.06 -10.94 10.76
N GLN A 125 -10.90 -10.73 11.40
CA GLN A 125 -9.85 -9.87 10.87
C GLN A 125 -8.77 -10.71 10.20
N PRO A 126 -8.03 -10.13 9.23
CA PRO A 126 -6.86 -10.80 8.66
C PRO A 126 -5.85 -11.16 9.76
N THR A 127 -5.32 -12.37 9.72
CA THR A 127 -4.29 -12.84 10.65
C THR A 127 -2.93 -13.03 9.97
N LYS A 128 -2.90 -13.07 8.64
CA LYS A 128 -1.68 -13.22 7.85
C LYS A 128 -1.36 -11.92 7.15
N PHE A 129 -0.22 -11.35 7.51
CA PHE A 129 0.36 -10.18 6.87
C PHE A 129 1.65 -10.58 6.16
N GLU A 130 1.96 -9.87 5.08
CA GLU A 130 3.21 -10.07 4.35
C GLU A 130 3.93 -8.74 4.13
N LEU A 131 5.26 -8.79 4.27
CA LEU A 131 6.17 -7.74 3.84
C LEU A 131 6.76 -8.18 2.50
N VAL A 132 6.59 -7.36 1.47
CA VAL A 132 7.18 -7.57 0.15
C VAL A 132 8.09 -6.42 -0.18
N ILE A 133 9.33 -6.72 -0.64
CA ILE A 133 10.30 -5.71 -1.02
C ILE A 133 10.82 -6.01 -2.42
N ASN A 134 10.79 -5.02 -3.29
CA ASN A 134 11.36 -5.09 -4.63
C ASN A 134 12.85 -4.74 -4.60
N LEU A 135 13.70 -5.77 -4.60
CA LEU A 135 15.16 -5.58 -4.54
C LEU A 135 15.74 -4.87 -5.77
N LYS A 136 15.07 -4.96 -6.94
CA LYS A 136 15.49 -4.22 -8.14
C LYS A 136 15.24 -2.72 -7.95
N THR A 137 14.08 -2.36 -7.41
CA THR A 137 13.74 -0.97 -7.11
C THR A 137 14.61 -0.43 -5.97
N ALA A 138 14.87 -1.21 -4.91
CA ALA A 138 15.78 -0.84 -3.84
C ALA A 138 17.18 -0.50 -4.39
N LYS A 139 17.73 -1.37 -5.23
CA LYS A 139 19.03 -1.14 -5.89
C LYS A 139 19.03 0.12 -6.77
N ALA A 140 17.96 0.36 -7.54
CA ALA A 140 17.84 1.55 -8.38
C ALA A 140 17.79 2.85 -7.58
N LEU A 141 17.23 2.79 -6.36
CA LEU A 141 17.19 3.91 -5.41
C LEU A 141 18.48 4.06 -4.59
N GLY A 142 19.42 3.09 -4.68
CA GLY A 142 20.65 3.07 -3.89
C GLY A 142 20.41 2.67 -2.43
N LEU A 143 19.35 1.91 -2.15
CA LEU A 143 19.00 1.47 -0.81
C LEU A 143 19.53 0.06 -0.54
N ASP A 144 20.19 -0.09 0.60
CA ASP A 144 20.58 -1.40 1.15
C ASP A 144 19.43 -1.97 1.98
N VAL A 145 18.97 -3.17 1.60
CA VAL A 145 17.92 -3.88 2.33
C VAL A 145 18.57 -4.80 3.37
N PRO A 146 18.30 -4.59 4.67
CA PRO A 146 18.87 -5.44 5.72
C PRO A 146 18.46 -6.91 5.53
N ALA A 147 19.37 -7.84 5.80
CA ALA A 147 19.11 -9.28 5.68
C ALA A 147 17.91 -9.75 6.52
N THR A 148 17.63 -9.06 7.63
CA THR A 148 16.48 -9.31 8.51
C THR A 148 15.13 -9.04 7.85
N CYS A 149 15.11 -8.23 6.78
CA CYS A 149 13.91 -7.93 5.99
C CYS A 149 13.70 -8.90 4.82
N LEU A 150 14.64 -9.81 4.58
CA LEU A 150 14.56 -10.80 3.51
C LEU A 150 13.96 -12.11 4.03
N PRO A 151 13.20 -12.86 3.20
CA PRO A 151 12.75 -14.17 3.59
C PRO A 151 13.94 -15.07 3.90
N ALA A 152 13.79 -15.94 4.91
CA ALA A 152 14.81 -16.94 5.21
C ALA A 152 15.08 -17.80 3.95
N PRO A 153 16.34 -18.15 3.68
CA PRO A 153 16.65 -19.00 2.53
C PRO A 153 15.87 -20.32 2.65
N THR A 154 15.05 -20.61 1.67
CA THR A 154 14.39 -21.93 1.55
C THR A 154 15.48 -22.97 1.37
N LYS A 155 15.52 -23.95 2.30
CA LYS A 155 16.39 -25.13 2.21
C LYS A 155 15.89 -26.05 1.10
#